data_f0cc2d808800aef8a4fa51958a30618a
#
_entry.id   f0cc2d808800aef8a4fa51958a30618a
#
_cell.length_a   1.000
_cell.length_b   1.000
_cell.length_c   1.000
_cell.angle_alpha   90.00
_cell.angle_beta   90.00
_cell.angle_gamma   90.00
#
_symmetry.space_group_name_H-M   'P 1'
#
loop_
_entity.id
_entity.type
_entity.pdbx_description
1 polymer ?
#
loop_
_entity_poly.entity_id
_entity_poly.type
_entity_poly.pdbx_seq_one_letter_code
_entity_poly.pdbx_strand_id
1 'polypeptide(L)'
;MNFVVLNNKLISDKGIYLNNKNRGFLYGDGFFESIKIFNQSPFNFNNHYNRLKFSADFLNLEFLISKEELLKKIKELLLQNDVLNGSIRITIFRDSDGKYYPNNNKSSYIITSLKDHNSSFINNDRLSLGVYT
;
A
#
# COMPACT_ATOMS: atom_id res chain seq x y z
N MET A 1 15.43 9.41 9.32
CA MET A 1 13.96 9.70 9.44
C MET A 1 13.29 9.08 8.24
N ASN A 2 12.30 8.24 8.45
CA ASN A 2 11.53 7.65 7.35
C ASN A 2 10.27 8.48 7.09
N PHE A 3 9.82 8.41 5.85
CA PHE A 3 8.59 9.06 5.40
C PHE A 3 7.60 8.01 4.92
N VAL A 4 6.34 8.40 4.91
CA VAL A 4 5.23 7.63 4.35
C VAL A 4 4.31 8.57 3.59
N VAL A 5 3.50 8.03 2.69
CA VAL A 5 2.40 8.78 2.09
C VAL A 5 1.12 8.42 2.82
N LEU A 6 0.42 9.42 3.32
CA LEU A 6 -0.93 9.30 3.86
C LEU A 6 -1.86 10.21 3.05
N ASN A 7 -2.80 9.64 2.31
CA ASN A 7 -3.79 10.39 1.52
C ASN A 7 -3.16 11.53 0.68
N ASN A 8 -2.28 11.23 -0.23
CA ASN A 8 -1.54 12.19 -1.07
C ASN A 8 -0.49 13.07 -0.35
N LYS A 9 -0.35 12.99 0.98
CA LYS A 9 0.63 13.80 1.73
C LYS A 9 1.83 12.94 2.11
N LEU A 10 3.03 13.41 1.77
CA LEU A 10 4.28 12.84 2.27
C LEU A 10 4.54 13.41 3.67
N ILE A 11 4.58 12.53 4.67
CA ILE A 11 4.74 12.89 6.08
C ILE A 11 5.79 12.00 6.75
N SER A 12 6.33 12.47 7.88
CA SER A 12 7.20 11.63 8.72
C SER A 12 6.42 10.44 9.28
N ASP A 13 7.03 9.27 9.30
CA ASP A 13 6.47 8.05 9.90
C ASP A 13 6.16 8.18 11.40
N LYS A 14 6.83 9.10 12.09
CA LYS A 14 6.60 9.40 13.53
C LYS A 14 5.30 10.15 13.81
N GLY A 15 4.62 10.67 12.80
CA GLY A 15 3.42 11.49 12.90
C GLY A 15 2.12 10.80 12.55
N ILE A 16 2.11 9.46 12.40
CA ILE A 16 0.89 8.74 12.03
C ILE A 16 0.19 8.25 13.28
N TYR A 17 -1.02 8.75 13.47
CA TYR A 17 -1.92 8.29 14.52
C TYR A 17 -3.22 7.80 13.87
N LEU A 18 -3.58 6.55 14.10
CA LEU A 18 -4.89 6.03 13.75
C LEU A 18 -5.85 6.27 14.92
N ASN A 19 -7.06 6.71 14.58
CA ASN A 19 -8.14 6.82 15.57
C ASN A 19 -8.50 5.40 16.08
N ASN A 20 -8.70 5.26 17.39
CA ASN A 20 -9.12 4.01 18.01
C ASN A 20 -10.49 3.49 17.52
N LYS A 21 -11.28 4.32 16.84
CA LYS A 21 -12.54 3.94 16.19
C LYS A 21 -12.37 3.56 14.72
N ASN A 22 -11.14 3.61 14.20
CA ASN A 22 -10.86 3.29 12.80
C ASN A 22 -11.24 1.84 12.49
N ARG A 23 -12.06 1.63 11.47
CA ARG A 23 -12.58 0.31 11.10
C ARG A 23 -11.50 -0.62 10.57
N GLY A 24 -10.48 -0.09 9.89
CA GLY A 24 -9.33 -0.88 9.46
C GLY A 24 -8.59 -1.48 10.66
N PHE A 25 -8.45 -0.72 11.74
CA PHE A 25 -7.84 -1.19 12.98
C PHE A 25 -8.74 -2.17 13.75
N LEU A 26 -10.03 -1.83 13.93
CA LEU A 26 -10.94 -2.63 14.77
C LEU A 26 -11.42 -3.92 14.11
N TYR A 27 -11.66 -3.88 12.78
CA TYR A 27 -12.37 -4.94 12.07
C TYR A 27 -11.60 -5.49 10.86
N GLY A 28 -10.40 -4.97 10.60
CA GLY A 28 -9.67 -5.32 9.37
C GLY A 28 -10.40 -4.88 8.09
N ASP A 29 -11.20 -3.81 8.17
CA ASP A 29 -12.01 -3.30 7.04
C ASP A 29 -11.12 -2.56 6.05
N GLY A 30 -10.42 -3.31 5.24
CA GLY A 30 -9.46 -2.82 4.27
C GLY A 30 -8.65 -3.95 3.64
N PHE A 31 -7.68 -3.58 2.84
CA PHE A 31 -6.79 -4.52 2.16
C PHE A 31 -5.45 -3.85 1.88
N PHE A 32 -4.49 -4.62 1.40
CA PHE A 32 -3.19 -4.08 1.01
C PHE A 32 -2.67 -4.71 -0.28
N GLU A 33 -1.75 -4.01 -0.89
CA GLU A 33 -0.98 -4.43 -2.05
C GLU A 33 0.51 -4.26 -1.75
N SER A 34 1.32 -5.27 -2.05
CA SER A 34 2.78 -5.20 -1.94
C SER A 34 3.40 -5.23 -3.34
N ILE A 35 4.29 -4.28 -3.61
CA ILE A 35 4.90 -4.10 -4.92
C ILE A 35 6.42 -4.11 -4.76
N LYS A 36 7.11 -4.95 -5.53
CA LYS A 36 8.57 -4.95 -5.61
C LYS A 36 9.07 -3.68 -6.28
N ILE A 37 10.12 -3.09 -5.72
CA ILE A 37 10.82 -1.93 -6.29
C ILE A 37 12.17 -2.39 -6.82
N PHE A 38 12.42 -2.04 -8.06
CA PHE A 38 13.69 -2.27 -8.74
C PHE A 38 14.12 -1.00 -9.48
N ASN A 39 15.36 -0.53 -9.22
CA ASN A 39 15.87 0.72 -9.76
C ASN A 39 14.89 1.88 -9.59
N GLN A 40 14.40 2.11 -8.38
CA GLN A 40 13.41 3.16 -8.05
C GLN A 40 12.08 3.07 -8.83
N SER A 41 11.77 1.91 -9.40
CA SER A 41 10.58 1.71 -10.21
C SER A 41 9.73 0.56 -9.67
N PRO A 42 8.42 0.74 -9.53
CA PRO A 42 7.54 -0.34 -9.11
C PRO A 42 7.38 -1.36 -10.25
N PHE A 43 7.71 -2.62 -9.95
CA PHE A 43 7.59 -3.71 -10.90
C PHE A 43 6.12 -4.03 -11.19
N ASN A 44 5.78 -4.17 -12.47
CA ASN A 44 4.43 -4.56 -12.93
C ASN A 44 3.28 -3.68 -12.38
N PHE A 45 3.53 -2.38 -12.25
CA PHE A 45 2.64 -1.44 -11.57
C PHE A 45 1.21 -1.42 -12.13
N ASN A 46 1.03 -1.57 -13.44
CA ASN A 46 -0.29 -1.57 -14.05
C ASN A 46 -1.20 -2.68 -13.49
N ASN A 47 -0.67 -3.90 -13.35
CA ASN A 47 -1.44 -5.02 -12.80
C ASN A 47 -1.75 -4.83 -11.31
N HIS A 48 -0.80 -4.27 -10.55
CA HIS A 48 -1.03 -3.93 -9.15
C HIS A 48 -2.11 -2.85 -9.00
N TYR A 49 -2.07 -1.79 -9.82
CA TYR A 49 -3.10 -0.75 -9.79
C TYR A 49 -4.49 -1.30 -10.16
N ASN A 50 -4.59 -2.13 -11.19
CA ASN A 50 -5.84 -2.76 -11.58
C ASN A 50 -6.41 -3.63 -10.45
N ARG A 51 -5.55 -4.37 -9.74
CA ARG A 51 -5.96 -5.19 -8.59
C ARG A 51 -6.39 -4.33 -7.40
N LEU A 52 -5.71 -3.20 -7.14
CA LEU A 52 -6.15 -2.21 -6.14
C LEU A 52 -7.56 -1.70 -6.44
N LYS A 53 -7.82 -1.30 -7.70
CA LYS A 53 -9.14 -0.83 -8.14
C LYS A 53 -10.20 -1.90 -7.97
N PHE A 54 -9.94 -3.10 -8.47
CA PHE A 54 -10.87 -4.24 -8.35
C PHE A 54 -11.21 -4.54 -6.88
N SER A 55 -10.20 -4.58 -6.01
CA SER A 55 -10.41 -4.86 -4.57
C SER A 55 -11.17 -3.75 -3.87
N ALA A 56 -10.91 -2.48 -4.21
CA ALA A 56 -11.65 -1.36 -3.67
C ALA A 56 -13.12 -1.41 -4.09
N ASP A 57 -13.41 -1.67 -5.37
CA ASP A 57 -14.76 -1.80 -5.90
C ASP A 57 -15.50 -2.98 -5.25
N PHE A 58 -14.83 -4.13 -5.09
CA PHE A 58 -15.40 -5.32 -4.45
C PHE A 58 -15.80 -5.08 -2.98
N LEU A 59 -15.01 -4.28 -2.25
CA LEU A 59 -15.28 -3.93 -0.85
C LEU A 59 -16.13 -2.66 -0.72
N ASN A 60 -16.63 -2.10 -1.81
CA ASN A 60 -17.33 -0.82 -1.84
C ASN A 60 -16.55 0.30 -1.13
N LEU A 61 -15.26 0.43 -1.42
CA LEU A 61 -14.39 1.49 -0.93
C LEU A 61 -14.20 2.56 -2.03
N GLU A 62 -14.36 3.81 -1.68
CA GLU A 62 -14.07 4.93 -2.58
C GLU A 62 -12.55 5.07 -2.74
N PHE A 63 -11.99 4.56 -3.82
CA PHE A 63 -10.58 4.71 -4.16
C PHE A 63 -10.43 5.61 -5.39
N LEU A 64 -10.21 6.91 -5.15
CA LEU A 64 -10.33 7.96 -6.16
C LEU A 64 -9.00 8.39 -6.79
N ILE A 65 -7.86 7.93 -6.27
CA ILE A 65 -6.55 8.32 -6.83
C ILE A 65 -6.33 7.71 -8.21
N SER A 66 -5.90 8.52 -9.16
CA SER A 66 -5.54 8.04 -10.50
C SER A 66 -4.25 7.21 -10.47
N LYS A 67 -4.05 6.41 -11.51
CA LYS A 67 -2.83 5.60 -11.66
C LYS A 67 -1.58 6.48 -11.71
N GLU A 68 -1.65 7.58 -12.44
CA GLU A 68 -0.57 8.54 -12.63
C GLU A 68 -0.20 9.24 -11.31
N GLU A 69 -1.21 9.66 -10.54
CA GLU A 69 -0.99 10.29 -9.23
C GLU A 69 -0.41 9.30 -8.23
N LEU A 70 -0.93 8.06 -8.17
CA LEU A 70 -0.40 7.03 -7.28
C LEU A 70 1.07 6.72 -7.61
N LEU A 71 1.40 6.57 -8.89
CA LEU A 71 2.79 6.35 -9.33
C LEU A 71 3.70 7.52 -8.95
N LYS A 72 3.22 8.75 -9.09
CA LYS A 72 3.95 9.95 -8.68
C LYS A 72 4.24 9.92 -7.18
N LYS A 73 3.25 9.60 -6.35
CA LYS A 73 3.41 9.50 -4.88
C LYS A 73 4.37 8.39 -4.46
N ILE A 74 4.32 7.26 -5.14
CA ILE A 74 5.29 6.18 -4.93
C ILE A 74 6.71 6.68 -5.21
N LYS A 75 6.94 7.32 -6.35
CA LYS A 75 8.27 7.84 -6.72
C LYS A 75 8.77 8.90 -5.73
N GLU A 76 7.92 9.84 -5.31
CA GLU A 76 8.25 10.83 -4.28
C GLU A 76 8.71 10.14 -2.98
N LEU A 77 7.99 9.10 -2.53
CA LEU A 77 8.33 8.34 -1.33
C LEU A 77 9.66 7.60 -1.47
N LEU A 78 9.90 6.93 -2.60
CA LEU A 78 11.13 6.18 -2.85
C LEU A 78 12.36 7.10 -2.87
N LEU A 79 12.25 8.28 -3.47
CA LEU A 79 13.30 9.29 -3.46
C LEU A 79 13.56 9.79 -2.04
N GLN A 80 12.52 10.13 -1.30
CA GLN A 80 12.65 10.68 0.05
C GLN A 80 13.27 9.69 1.04
N ASN A 81 12.98 8.40 0.89
CA ASN A 81 13.51 7.34 1.74
C ASN A 81 14.79 6.67 1.19
N ASP A 82 15.34 7.19 0.09
CA ASP A 82 16.53 6.63 -0.60
C ASP A 82 16.39 5.13 -0.88
N VAL A 83 15.23 4.71 -1.43
CA VAL A 83 14.94 3.32 -1.78
C VAL A 83 15.17 3.09 -3.27
N LEU A 84 16.31 2.51 -3.61
CA LEU A 84 16.63 2.08 -4.98
C LEU A 84 15.99 0.72 -5.29
N ASN A 85 16.18 -0.24 -4.39
CA ASN A 85 15.62 -1.58 -4.46
C ASN A 85 14.94 -1.92 -3.14
N GLY A 86 13.82 -2.64 -3.21
CA GLY A 86 13.06 -2.96 -2.03
C GLY A 86 11.62 -3.31 -2.33
N SER A 87 10.72 -2.86 -1.48
CA SER A 87 9.29 -3.02 -1.65
C SER A 87 8.52 -1.82 -1.13
N ILE A 88 7.33 -1.63 -1.65
CA ILE A 88 6.32 -0.76 -1.05
C ILE A 88 5.11 -1.58 -0.64
N ARG A 89 4.40 -1.09 0.36
CA ARG A 89 3.09 -1.59 0.76
C ARG A 89 2.10 -0.43 0.69
N ILE A 90 1.02 -0.64 -0.04
CA ILE A 90 -0.12 0.27 -0.12
C ILE A 90 -1.24 -0.37 0.69
N THR A 91 -1.59 0.24 1.81
CA THR A 91 -2.71 -0.22 2.65
C THR A 91 -3.87 0.74 2.45
N ILE A 92 -5.02 0.21 2.07
CA ILE A 92 -6.27 0.95 1.88
C ILE A 92 -7.25 0.46 2.92
N PHE A 93 -7.88 1.36 3.63
CA PHE A 93 -8.83 1.04 4.68
C PHE A 93 -10.00 2.00 4.68
N ARG A 94 -11.14 1.54 5.18
CA ARG A 94 -12.34 2.36 5.31
C ARG A 94 -12.14 3.42 6.39
N ASP A 95 -12.25 4.66 5.99
CA ASP A 95 -12.15 5.82 6.87
C ASP A 95 -13.55 6.29 7.29
N SER A 96 -14.20 5.45 8.07
CA SER A 96 -15.59 5.63 8.50
C SER A 96 -15.78 5.01 9.88
N ASP A 97 -16.74 5.52 10.62
CA ASP A 97 -17.24 4.92 11.85
C ASP A 97 -18.35 3.88 11.55
N GLY A 98 -18.88 3.27 12.60
CA GLY A 98 -19.97 2.30 12.56
C GLY A 98 -19.51 0.92 13.02
N LYS A 99 -20.42 0.16 13.67
CA LYS A 99 -20.11 -1.18 14.18
C LYS A 99 -20.34 -2.27 13.12
N TYR A 100 -21.58 -2.60 12.85
CA TYR A 100 -21.95 -3.67 11.91
C TYR A 100 -21.94 -3.15 10.46
N TYR A 101 -22.37 -1.91 10.26
CA TYR A 101 -22.37 -1.23 8.97
C TYR A 101 -21.53 0.04 9.05
N PRO A 102 -20.72 0.33 8.03
CA PRO A 102 -20.02 1.59 7.94
C PRO A 102 -21.00 2.73 7.65
N ASN A 103 -20.71 3.91 8.19
CA ASN A 103 -21.54 5.10 7.94
C ASN A 103 -21.37 5.65 6.52
N ASN A 104 -20.24 5.37 5.87
CA ASN A 104 -19.96 5.74 4.48
C ASN A 104 -18.86 4.82 3.89
N ASN A 105 -18.58 5.00 2.61
CA ASN A 105 -17.59 4.21 1.87
C ASN A 105 -16.25 4.93 1.64
N LYS A 106 -16.02 6.05 2.30
CA LYS A 106 -14.76 6.78 2.19
C LYS A 106 -13.59 5.89 2.60
N SER A 107 -12.50 5.97 1.88
CA SER A 107 -11.28 5.27 2.24
C SER A 107 -10.12 6.24 2.45
N SER A 108 -9.18 5.79 3.26
CA SER A 108 -7.85 6.36 3.38
C SER A 108 -6.82 5.34 2.94
N TYR A 109 -5.64 5.80 2.54
CA TYR A 109 -4.54 4.91 2.20
C TYR A 109 -3.20 5.39 2.77
N ILE A 110 -2.37 4.42 3.08
CA ILE A 110 -0.99 4.63 3.53
C ILE A 110 -0.06 3.88 2.58
N ILE A 111 1.02 4.54 2.13
CA ILE A 111 2.10 3.89 1.40
C ILE A 111 3.35 3.92 2.28
N THR A 112 3.90 2.75 2.55
CA THR A 112 5.18 2.58 3.25
C THR A 112 6.20 1.98 2.30
N SER A 113 7.49 2.22 2.54
CA SER A 113 8.58 1.63 1.79
C SER A 113 9.54 0.88 2.69
N LEU A 114 10.11 -0.20 2.18
CA LEU A 114 11.15 -0.99 2.81
C LEU A 114 12.32 -1.12 1.84
N LYS A 115 13.53 -0.77 2.29
CA LYS A 115 14.76 -0.90 1.51
C LYS A 115 15.30 -2.31 1.65
N ASP A 116 15.61 -2.96 0.53
CA ASP A 116 16.35 -4.21 0.53
C ASP A 116 17.85 -3.93 0.63
N HIS A 117 18.53 -4.67 1.47
CA HIS A 117 19.97 -4.62 1.57
C HIS A 117 20.68 -5.42 0.47
N ASN A 118 19.96 -6.33 -0.20
CA ASN A 118 20.46 -7.14 -1.30
C ASN A 118 19.93 -6.62 -2.64
N SER A 119 20.85 -6.32 -3.55
CA SER A 119 20.52 -5.75 -4.88
C SER A 119 20.06 -6.80 -5.91
N SER A 120 19.97 -8.08 -5.58
CA SER A 120 19.57 -9.10 -6.55
C SER A 120 18.05 -9.25 -6.63
N PHE A 121 17.52 -9.11 -7.84
CA PHE A 121 16.12 -9.43 -8.14
C PHE A 121 15.88 -10.95 -8.14
N ILE A 122 16.93 -11.73 -8.24
CA ILE A 122 16.89 -13.17 -8.34
C ILE A 122 17.10 -13.76 -6.94
N ASN A 123 16.11 -14.51 -6.46
CA ASN A 123 16.28 -15.37 -5.30
C ASN A 123 16.91 -16.68 -5.78
N ASN A 124 18.11 -16.98 -5.31
CA ASN A 124 18.82 -18.21 -5.64
C ASN A 124 18.34 -19.42 -4.81
N ASP A 125 17.48 -19.18 -3.81
CA ASP A 125 16.91 -20.26 -3.01
C ASP A 125 15.77 -20.93 -3.77
N ARG A 126 15.81 -22.25 -3.84
CA ARG A 126 14.75 -23.05 -4.44
C ARG A 126 13.56 -23.12 -3.48
N LEU A 127 12.37 -22.85 -4.01
CA LEU A 127 11.11 -23.05 -3.30
C LEU A 127 10.46 -24.35 -3.77
N SER A 128 9.98 -25.15 -2.83
CA SER A 128 9.12 -26.29 -3.11
C SER A 128 7.68 -25.92 -2.83
N LEU A 129 6.81 -26.12 -3.82
CA LEU A 129 5.37 -25.89 -3.70
C LEU A 129 4.64 -27.24 -3.57
N GLY A 130 3.77 -27.35 -2.59
CA GLY A 130 2.82 -28.44 -2.47
C GLY A 130 1.43 -27.96 -2.87
N VAL A 131 0.71 -28.81 -3.60
CA VAL A 131 -0.72 -28.57 -3.88
C VAL A 131 -1.52 -29.46 -2.96
N TYR A 132 -2.37 -28.86 -2.14
CA TYR A 132 -3.38 -29.60 -1.36
C TYR A 132 -4.52 -29.96 -2.31
N THR A 133 -4.75 -31.25 -2.48
CA THR A 133 -5.92 -31.80 -3.21
C THR A 133 -6.95 -32.26 -2.20
#